data_2959d6f326cbee171297ada4a4a25834
#
_entry.id   2959d6f326cbee171297ada4a4a25834
#
_cell.length_a   1.000
_cell.length_b   1.000
_cell.length_c   1.000
_cell.angle_alpha   90.00
_cell.angle_beta   90.00
_cell.angle_gamma   90.00
#
_symmetry.space_group_name_H-M   'P 1'
#
loop_
_entity.id
_entity.type
_entity.pdbx_description
1 polymer ?
#
loop_
_entity_poly.entity_id
_entity_poly.type
_entity_poly.pdbx_seq_one_letter_code
_entity_poly.pdbx_strand_id
1 'polypeptide(L)'
;MSLEAYSGDLSWALVLREEVAAWLGERSEGEYQQVLAALDALAVDGPALGRPFVDMVKGSRHANMKELRPRGGNLRLLFAFDTERLGIILVAGHKTNNWTKWYRANIPIADERFQEHLEHSAAKIKKGRGR
;
A
#
# COMPACT_ATOMS: atom_id res chain seq x y z
N MET A 1 -7.31 -0.44 14.57
CA MET A 1 -6.28 -0.46 13.51
C MET A 1 -5.59 0.89 13.46
N SER A 2 -4.30 0.88 13.55
CA SER A 2 -3.50 2.10 13.52
C SER A 2 -2.98 2.34 12.12
N LEU A 3 -3.11 3.57 11.64
CA LEU A 3 -2.63 3.98 10.31
C LEU A 3 -1.73 5.20 10.45
N GLU A 4 -0.64 5.19 9.70
CA GLU A 4 0.27 6.31 9.61
C GLU A 4 -0.04 7.11 8.36
N ALA A 5 -0.35 8.39 8.50
CA ALA A 5 -0.58 9.25 7.36
C ALA A 5 0.75 9.61 6.69
N TYR A 6 0.79 9.47 5.37
CA TYR A 6 1.87 10.02 4.57
C TYR A 6 1.49 11.44 4.20
N SER A 7 2.27 12.42 4.64
CA SER A 7 1.93 13.82 4.45
C SER A 7 2.85 14.52 3.46
N GLY A 8 2.30 15.55 2.79
CA GLY A 8 2.98 16.38 1.82
C GLY A 8 1.96 17.13 0.98
N ASP A 9 2.43 18.05 0.15
CA ASP A 9 1.59 18.81 -0.79
C ASP A 9 1.27 17.97 -2.02
N LEU A 10 0.49 16.90 -1.82
CA LEU A 10 0.29 15.89 -2.83
C LEU A 10 -1.21 15.70 -3.09
N SER A 11 -1.53 15.30 -4.33
CA SER A 11 -2.91 15.22 -4.80
C SER A 11 -3.69 14.05 -4.19
N TRP A 12 -3.01 13.01 -3.74
CA TRP A 12 -3.64 11.79 -3.25
C TRP A 12 -3.15 11.47 -1.86
N ALA A 13 -4.08 11.24 -0.94
CA ALA A 13 -3.73 10.84 0.42
C ALA A 13 -3.33 9.37 0.45
N LEU A 14 -2.26 9.08 1.17
CA LEU A 14 -1.80 7.72 1.39
C LEU A 14 -1.72 7.47 2.90
N VAL A 15 -2.05 6.26 3.30
CA VAL A 15 -1.85 5.81 4.68
C VAL A 15 -1.13 4.48 4.68
N LEU A 16 -0.25 4.28 5.64
CA LEU A 16 0.47 3.04 5.82
C LEU A 16 -0.13 2.28 6.99
N ARG A 17 -0.39 1.01 6.80
CA ARG A 17 -0.75 0.17 7.94
C ARG A 17 0.40 0.16 8.94
N GLU A 18 0.04 -0.04 10.21
CA GLU A 18 1.00 -0.08 11.31
C GLU A 18 2.18 -1.01 11.01
N GLU A 19 1.87 -2.19 10.47
CA GLU A 19 2.91 -3.18 10.15
C GLU A 19 3.87 -2.68 9.07
N VAL A 20 3.35 -1.93 8.10
CA VAL A 20 4.18 -1.34 7.03
C VAL A 20 5.04 -0.21 7.58
N ALA A 21 4.47 0.65 8.41
CA ALA A 21 5.22 1.73 9.04
C ALA A 21 6.37 1.19 9.89
N ALA A 22 6.11 0.14 10.66
CA ALA A 22 7.14 -0.51 11.46
C ALA A 22 8.25 -1.09 10.58
N TRP A 23 7.87 -1.80 9.51
CA TRP A 23 8.83 -2.35 8.56
C TRP A 23 9.70 -1.25 7.94
N LEU A 24 9.08 -0.14 7.54
CA LEU A 24 9.79 0.98 6.92
C LEU A 24 10.82 1.58 7.88
N GLY A 25 10.47 1.70 9.15
CA GLY A 25 11.37 2.21 10.18
C GLY A 25 12.61 1.36 10.41
N GLU A 26 12.58 0.09 10.00
CA GLU A 26 13.71 -0.84 10.14
C GLU A 26 14.61 -0.89 8.90
N ARG A 27 14.27 -0.14 7.84
CA ARG A 27 15.07 -0.15 6.61
C ARG A 27 16.34 0.67 6.77
N SER A 28 17.34 0.34 5.95
CA SER A 28 18.53 1.18 5.82
C SER A 28 18.12 2.56 5.30
N GLU A 29 18.96 3.56 5.48
CA GLU A 29 18.70 4.90 4.97
C GLU A 29 18.45 4.89 3.46
N GLY A 30 19.26 4.15 2.71
CA GLY A 30 19.08 4.06 1.26
C GLY A 30 17.76 3.44 0.85
N GLU A 31 17.36 2.35 1.49
CA GLU A 31 16.07 1.71 1.22
C GLU A 31 14.90 2.58 1.64
N TYR A 32 15.02 3.24 2.79
CA TYR A 32 14.01 4.19 3.27
C TYR A 32 13.76 5.28 2.22
N GLN A 33 14.83 5.88 1.69
CA GLN A 33 14.71 6.92 0.67
C GLN A 33 14.11 6.40 -0.63
N GLN A 34 14.43 5.16 -1.02
CA GLN A 34 13.84 4.54 -2.20
C GLN A 34 12.31 4.37 -2.04
N VAL A 35 11.87 3.97 -0.85
CA VAL A 35 10.44 3.83 -0.57
C VAL A 35 9.75 5.19 -0.57
N LEU A 36 10.35 6.19 0.06
CA LEU A 36 9.77 7.55 0.07
C LEU A 36 9.62 8.10 -1.33
N ALA A 37 10.61 7.91 -2.20
CA ALA A 37 10.52 8.38 -3.58
C ALA A 37 9.35 7.71 -4.33
N ALA A 38 9.15 6.42 -4.11
CA ALA A 38 8.03 5.70 -4.73
C ALA A 38 6.68 6.16 -4.17
N LEU A 39 6.60 6.40 -2.87
CA LEU A 39 5.39 6.94 -2.25
C LEU A 39 5.08 8.35 -2.75
N ASP A 40 6.10 9.20 -2.93
CA ASP A 40 5.93 10.52 -3.51
C ASP A 40 5.31 10.44 -4.91
N ALA A 41 5.85 9.58 -5.76
CA ALA A 41 5.32 9.39 -7.10
C ALA A 41 3.86 8.92 -7.06
N LEU A 42 3.55 7.99 -6.16
CA LEU A 42 2.19 7.49 -6.01
C LEU A 42 1.24 8.58 -5.52
N ALA A 43 1.66 9.41 -4.59
CA ALA A 43 0.84 10.49 -4.07
C ALA A 43 0.57 11.59 -5.10
N VAL A 44 1.50 11.80 -6.04
CA VAL A 44 1.29 12.76 -7.14
C VAL A 44 0.31 12.22 -8.17
N ASP A 45 0.55 11.00 -8.67
CA ASP A 45 -0.21 10.44 -9.79
C ASP A 45 -1.38 9.56 -9.37
N GLY A 46 -1.39 9.07 -8.14
CA GLY A 46 -2.46 8.22 -7.63
C GLY A 46 -2.67 6.95 -8.44
N PRO A 47 -3.93 6.56 -8.68
CA PRO A 47 -4.23 5.35 -9.44
C PRO A 47 -3.70 5.34 -10.87
N ALA A 48 -3.34 6.49 -11.42
CA ALA A 48 -2.79 6.59 -12.77
C ALA A 48 -1.32 6.21 -12.85
N LEU A 49 -0.62 6.13 -11.71
CA LEU A 49 0.79 5.76 -11.71
C LEU A 49 0.97 4.34 -12.24
N GLY A 50 1.83 4.20 -13.23
CA GLY A 50 2.14 2.92 -13.85
C GLY A 50 3.61 2.59 -13.74
N ARG A 51 4.08 1.75 -14.65
CA ARG A 51 5.50 1.37 -14.68
C ARG A 51 6.41 2.57 -14.85
N PRO A 52 7.60 2.54 -14.27
CA PRO A 52 8.21 1.40 -13.57
C PRO A 52 7.80 1.25 -12.10
N PHE A 53 7.16 2.26 -11.50
CA PHE A 53 6.88 2.25 -10.06
C PHE A 53 5.72 1.35 -9.65
N VAL A 54 4.72 1.16 -10.51
CA VAL A 54 3.52 0.41 -10.18
C VAL A 54 3.20 -0.62 -11.24
N ASP A 55 2.80 -1.79 -10.79
CA ASP A 55 2.30 -2.85 -11.67
C ASP A 55 1.07 -3.51 -11.04
N MET A 56 0.34 -4.23 -11.87
CA MET A 56 -0.86 -4.96 -11.45
C MET A 56 -0.48 -6.21 -10.67
N VAL A 57 -1.31 -6.57 -9.71
CA VAL A 57 -1.16 -7.81 -8.94
C VAL A 57 -2.13 -8.85 -9.47
N LYS A 58 -1.60 -10.04 -9.74
CA LYS A 58 -2.42 -11.20 -10.14
C LYS A 58 -2.73 -12.03 -8.91
N GLY A 59 -3.96 -12.58 -8.84
CA GLY A 59 -4.35 -13.49 -7.77
C GLY A 59 -4.95 -12.81 -6.54
N SER A 60 -5.13 -11.49 -6.57
CA SER A 60 -5.85 -10.78 -5.52
C SER A 60 -7.36 -10.93 -5.71
N ARG A 61 -8.10 -10.96 -4.60
CA ARG A 61 -9.57 -10.88 -4.61
C ARG A 61 -10.06 -9.48 -4.97
N HIS A 62 -9.19 -8.48 -4.86
CA HIS A 62 -9.53 -7.09 -5.16
C HIS A 62 -8.91 -6.70 -6.49
N ALA A 63 -9.77 -6.33 -7.45
CA ALA A 63 -9.33 -5.99 -8.80
C ALA A 63 -8.35 -4.81 -8.84
N ASN A 64 -8.42 -3.95 -7.81
CA ASN A 64 -7.58 -2.76 -7.73
C ASN A 64 -6.28 -2.96 -6.94
N MET A 65 -5.99 -4.19 -6.52
CA MET A 65 -4.73 -4.45 -5.83
C MET A 65 -3.56 -4.28 -6.78
N LYS A 66 -2.58 -3.50 -6.36
CA LYS A 66 -1.39 -3.20 -7.14
C LYS A 66 -0.14 -3.32 -6.29
N GLU A 67 1.00 -3.36 -6.95
CA GLU A 67 2.27 -3.35 -6.25
C GLU A 67 3.07 -2.09 -6.58
N LEU A 68 3.71 -1.56 -5.57
CA LEU A 68 4.65 -0.46 -5.68
C LEU A 68 6.05 -1.06 -5.70
N ARG A 69 6.86 -0.59 -6.64
CA ARG A 69 8.23 -1.08 -6.87
C ARG A 69 9.22 0.06 -6.69
N PRO A 70 9.74 0.28 -5.48
CA PRO A 70 10.80 1.27 -5.30
C PRO A 70 12.02 0.96 -6.17
N ARG A 71 12.78 1.97 -6.52
CA ARG A 71 14.02 1.79 -7.27
C ARG A 71 14.98 0.90 -6.50
N GLY A 72 15.86 0.22 -7.20
CA GLY A 72 16.76 -0.75 -6.59
C GLY A 72 16.27 -2.20 -6.72
N GLY A 73 14.97 -2.38 -6.94
CA GLY A 73 14.39 -3.69 -7.27
C GLY A 73 14.25 -4.67 -6.12
N ASN A 74 14.66 -4.31 -4.91
CA ASN A 74 14.69 -5.24 -3.78
C ASN A 74 13.45 -5.18 -2.89
N LEU A 75 12.57 -4.23 -3.11
CA LEU A 75 11.43 -4.00 -2.24
C LEU A 75 10.14 -4.05 -3.03
N ARG A 76 9.08 -4.52 -2.38
CA ARG A 76 7.71 -4.50 -2.92
C ARG A 76 6.74 -4.10 -1.83
N LEU A 77 5.77 -3.26 -2.19
CA LEU A 77 4.68 -2.91 -1.29
C LEU A 77 3.37 -3.15 -2.03
N LEU A 78 2.43 -3.81 -1.38
CA LEU A 78 1.11 -4.05 -1.93
C LEU A 78 0.16 -2.98 -1.42
N PHE A 79 -0.65 -2.42 -2.31
CA PHE A 79 -1.54 -1.33 -1.96
C PHE A 79 -2.81 -1.36 -2.81
N ALA A 80 -3.82 -0.63 -2.35
CA ALA A 80 -5.04 -0.38 -3.14
C ALA A 80 -5.62 0.96 -2.74
N PHE A 81 -6.29 1.63 -3.68
CA PHE A 81 -7.08 2.81 -3.39
C PHE A 81 -8.51 2.41 -3.08
N ASP A 82 -9.09 3.02 -2.07
CA ASP A 82 -10.50 2.81 -1.75
C ASP A 82 -11.41 3.76 -2.55
N THR A 83 -12.71 3.66 -2.35
CA THR A 83 -13.69 4.49 -3.05
C THR A 83 -13.66 5.95 -2.61
N GLU A 84 -12.98 6.25 -1.52
CA GLU A 84 -12.82 7.61 -1.02
C GLU A 84 -11.48 8.22 -1.43
N ARG A 85 -10.80 7.62 -2.40
CA ARG A 85 -9.56 8.11 -2.98
C ARG A 85 -8.37 8.04 -2.02
N LEU A 86 -8.47 7.21 -1.01
CA LEU A 86 -7.37 6.98 -0.06
C LEU A 86 -6.57 5.76 -0.49
N GLY A 87 -5.27 5.90 -0.62
CA GLY A 87 -4.37 4.79 -0.92
C GLY A 87 -3.89 4.15 0.37
N ILE A 88 -4.14 2.85 0.51
CA ILE A 88 -3.75 2.10 1.70
C ILE A 88 -2.57 1.22 1.35
N ILE A 89 -1.44 1.44 2.00
CA ILE A 89 -0.26 0.60 1.85
C ILE A 89 -0.38 -0.55 2.85
N LEU A 90 -0.55 -1.76 2.33
CA LEU A 90 -1.08 -2.90 3.06
C LEU A 90 -0.03 -3.87 3.56
N VAL A 91 0.97 -4.16 2.73
CA VAL A 91 2.02 -5.13 3.02
C VAL A 91 3.30 -4.63 2.37
N ALA A 92 4.43 -4.86 3.02
CA ALA A 92 5.72 -4.55 2.46
C ALA A 92 6.67 -5.74 2.66
N GLY A 93 7.61 -5.88 1.75
CA GLY A 93 8.58 -6.95 1.85
C GLY A 93 9.88 -6.64 1.17
N HIS A 94 10.90 -7.29 1.67
CA HIS A 94 12.25 -7.22 1.16
C HIS A 94 12.53 -8.46 0.31
N LYS A 95 13.27 -8.30 -0.77
CA LYS A 95 13.61 -9.41 -1.64
C LYS A 95 14.33 -10.50 -0.86
N THR A 96 13.73 -11.66 -0.85
CA THR A 96 14.38 -12.91 -0.53
C THR A 96 14.59 -13.64 -1.86
N ASN A 97 15.04 -14.87 -1.84
CA ASN A 97 15.40 -15.56 -3.08
C ASN A 97 14.24 -15.93 -4.01
N ASN A 98 13.01 -15.64 -3.61
CA ASN A 98 11.85 -16.13 -4.36
C ASN A 98 10.63 -15.21 -4.22
N TRP A 99 10.44 -14.34 -5.21
CA TRP A 99 9.28 -13.44 -5.25
C TRP A 99 7.97 -14.20 -5.40
N THR A 100 7.94 -15.30 -6.13
CA THR A 100 6.71 -16.11 -6.30
C THR A 100 6.18 -16.58 -4.95
N LYS A 101 7.07 -17.08 -4.12
CA LYS A 101 6.72 -17.50 -2.76
C LYS A 101 6.23 -16.32 -1.92
N TRP A 102 6.90 -15.18 -2.06
CA TRP A 102 6.51 -13.96 -1.34
C TRP A 102 5.10 -13.52 -1.71
N TYR A 103 4.78 -13.47 -3.01
CA TYR A 103 3.43 -13.09 -3.46
C TYR A 103 2.37 -14.06 -2.96
N ARG A 104 2.67 -15.35 -3.02
CA ARG A 104 1.72 -16.38 -2.56
C ARG A 104 1.38 -16.21 -1.08
N ALA A 105 2.36 -15.82 -0.27
CA ALA A 105 2.16 -15.61 1.16
C ALA A 105 1.48 -14.26 1.45
N ASN A 106 1.81 -13.23 0.71
CA ASN A 106 1.48 -11.85 1.08
C ASN A 106 0.25 -11.27 0.38
N ILE A 107 -0.11 -11.75 -0.80
CA ILE A 107 -1.34 -11.28 -1.46
C ILE A 107 -2.57 -11.57 -0.60
N PRO A 108 -2.74 -12.77 -0.02
CA PRO A 108 -3.88 -13.00 0.87
C PRO A 108 -3.90 -12.08 2.09
N ILE A 109 -2.73 -11.74 2.63
CA ILE A 109 -2.63 -10.82 3.77
C ILE A 109 -3.08 -9.42 3.34
N ALA A 110 -2.62 -8.96 2.18
CA ALA A 110 -3.03 -7.67 1.64
C ALA A 110 -4.54 -7.62 1.39
N ASP A 111 -5.10 -8.68 0.82
CA ASP A 111 -6.53 -8.79 0.57
C ASP A 111 -7.33 -8.67 1.87
N GLU A 112 -6.91 -9.40 2.90
CA GLU A 112 -7.59 -9.38 4.19
C GLU A 112 -7.50 -8.00 4.84
N ARG A 113 -6.34 -7.38 4.81
CA ARG A 113 -6.14 -6.04 5.37
C ARG A 113 -6.96 -4.99 4.64
N PHE A 114 -7.05 -5.09 3.32
CA PHE A 114 -7.88 -4.17 2.54
C PHE A 114 -9.35 -4.40 2.81
N GLN A 115 -9.78 -5.64 2.94
CA GLN A 115 -11.17 -5.97 3.29
C GLN A 115 -11.54 -5.40 4.66
N GLU A 116 -10.66 -5.54 5.65
CA GLU A 116 -10.84 -4.93 6.97
C GLU A 116 -10.98 -3.41 6.86
N HIS A 117 -10.15 -2.78 6.05
CA HIS A 117 -10.22 -1.33 5.83
C HIS A 117 -11.56 -0.92 5.23
N LEU A 118 -12.03 -1.64 4.20
CA LEU A 118 -13.31 -1.35 3.56
C LEU A 118 -14.47 -1.51 4.53
N GLU A 119 -14.46 -2.55 5.34
CA GLU A 119 -15.50 -2.80 6.34
C GLU A 119 -15.50 -1.73 7.43
N HIS A 120 -14.33 -1.34 7.90
CA HIS A 120 -14.18 -0.29 8.89
C HIS A 120 -14.70 1.05 8.36
N SER A 121 -14.37 1.39 7.13
CA SER A 121 -14.84 2.63 6.48
C SER A 121 -16.35 2.61 6.28
N ALA A 122 -16.92 1.49 5.84
CA ALA A 122 -18.36 1.33 5.67
C ALA A 122 -19.10 1.46 7.00
N ALA A 123 -18.59 0.83 8.06
CA ALA A 123 -19.16 0.91 9.39
C ALA A 123 -19.14 2.35 9.93
N LYS A 124 -18.04 3.07 9.68
CA LYS A 124 -17.89 4.45 10.09
C LYS A 124 -18.89 5.37 9.38
N ILE A 125 -19.06 5.19 8.07
CA ILE A 125 -20.03 5.95 7.26
C ILE A 125 -21.44 5.65 7.74
N LYS A 126 -21.79 4.38 7.92
CA LYS A 126 -23.10 3.94 8.39
C LYS A 126 -23.43 4.53 9.77
N LYS A 127 -22.46 4.53 10.68
CA LYS A 127 -22.61 5.09 12.02
C LYS A 127 -22.85 6.60 11.95
N GLY A 128 -22.15 7.31 11.06
CA GLY A 128 -22.35 8.74 10.85
C GLY A 128 -23.72 9.07 10.29
N ARG A 129 -24.32 8.19 9.50
CA ARG A 129 -25.66 8.38 8.91
C ARG A 129 -26.80 8.00 9.84
N GLY A 130 -26.51 7.18 10.83
CA GLY A 130 -27.55 6.64 11.73
C GLY A 130 -28.03 7.59 12.82
N ARG A 131 -27.80 8.87 12.63
CA ARG A 131 -28.23 9.86 13.62
C ARG A 131 -29.48 10.58 13.20
#